data_22563b16f3e19ba3579842f8eb48e9b5
#
_entry.id   22563b16f3e19ba3579842f8eb48e9b5
#
_cell.length_a   1.000
_cell.length_b   1.000
_cell.length_c   1.000
_cell.angle_alpha   90.00
_cell.angle_beta   90.00
_cell.angle_gamma   90.00
#
_symmetry.space_group_name_H-M   'P 1'
#
loop_
_entity.id
_entity.type
_entity.pdbx_description
1 polymer ?
#
loop_
_entity_poly.entity_id
_entity_poly.type
_entity_poly.pdbx_seq_one_letter_code
_entity_poly.pdbx_strand_id
1 'polypeptide(L)'
;FDGVYSIPWEELLPADAAFPVTGSSLNSQLTSVPACQSIIKKAVVKRLMNKHHTSVLPETGAEYKIRFMLRKNVCEIMLDTTGEGLHKRGYRRNAMEAPIRETLAATIADLGRVRRDSLVEDPFCGSGTLLIEAAQKAMNIAPGLKRRFAAERYSFVPASLWAEQRQKALAESKLDVGFEAFGYDIDPAAVALAN
;
A
#
# COMPACT_ATOMS: atom_id res chain seq x y z
N PHE A 1 -14.19 17.80 -15.09
CA PHE A 1 -15.47 17.19 -14.68
C PHE A 1 -15.89 16.08 -15.65
N ASP A 2 -16.05 16.38 -16.95
CA ASP A 2 -16.65 15.48 -17.93
C ASP A 2 -15.86 14.18 -18.12
N GLY A 3 -14.53 14.26 -18.18
CA GLY A 3 -13.68 13.07 -18.24
C GLY A 3 -13.83 12.15 -17.02
N VAL A 4 -14.00 12.71 -15.82
CA VAL A 4 -14.24 11.89 -14.61
C VAL A 4 -15.66 11.32 -14.62
N TYR A 5 -16.64 12.09 -15.07
CA TYR A 5 -18.03 11.65 -15.19
C TYR A 5 -18.20 10.51 -16.23
N SER A 6 -17.39 10.48 -17.28
CA SER A 6 -17.47 9.43 -18.32
C SER A 6 -16.93 8.07 -17.87
N ILE A 7 -16.15 8.01 -16.78
CA ILE A 7 -15.70 6.72 -16.21
C ILE A 7 -16.90 5.93 -15.70
N PRO A 8 -17.00 4.61 -15.98
CA PRO A 8 -18.12 3.77 -15.55
C PRO A 8 -18.00 3.40 -14.07
N TRP A 9 -18.14 4.39 -13.20
CA TRP A 9 -17.98 4.24 -11.74
C TRP A 9 -18.93 3.19 -11.14
N GLU A 10 -20.10 3.00 -11.72
CA GLU A 10 -21.10 2.03 -11.30
C GLU A 10 -20.63 0.57 -11.43
N GLU A 11 -19.62 0.29 -12.25
CA GLU A 11 -19.00 -1.03 -12.39
C GLU A 11 -17.98 -1.29 -11.29
N LEU A 12 -17.44 -0.24 -10.69
CA LEU A 12 -16.38 -0.31 -9.68
C LEU A 12 -16.89 -0.07 -8.25
N LEU A 13 -17.83 0.85 -8.09
CA LEU A 13 -18.32 1.32 -6.80
C LEU A 13 -19.79 0.91 -6.60
N PRO A 14 -20.10 0.08 -5.60
CA PRO A 14 -21.49 -0.18 -5.22
C PRO A 14 -22.16 1.10 -4.68
N ALA A 15 -23.49 1.09 -4.64
CA ALA A 15 -24.29 2.28 -4.29
C ALA A 15 -24.03 2.81 -2.86
N ASP A 16 -23.56 1.96 -1.96
CA ASP A 16 -23.22 2.28 -0.57
C ASP A 16 -21.73 2.57 -0.34
N ALA A 17 -20.88 2.48 -1.38
CA ALA A 17 -19.45 2.69 -1.26
C ALA A 17 -19.11 4.07 -0.66
N ALA A 18 -18.16 4.09 0.26
CA ALA A 18 -17.51 5.32 0.70
C ALA A 18 -16.32 5.62 -0.25
N PHE A 19 -16.27 6.80 -0.85
CA PHE A 19 -15.22 7.13 -1.83
C PHE A 19 -14.59 8.50 -1.59
N PRO A 20 -13.72 8.61 -0.58
CA PRO A 20 -12.94 9.82 -0.36
C PRO A 20 -12.02 10.09 -1.56
N VAL A 21 -11.91 11.37 -1.93
CA VAL A 21 -11.04 11.82 -3.02
C VAL A 21 -9.84 12.55 -2.44
N THR A 22 -8.64 12.11 -2.80
CA THR A 22 -7.37 12.73 -2.39
C THR A 22 -6.46 12.90 -3.60
N GLY A 23 -5.51 13.81 -3.54
CA GLY A 23 -4.57 13.94 -4.65
C GLY A 23 -3.61 15.11 -4.51
N SER A 24 -2.92 15.39 -5.60
CA SER A 24 -1.92 16.45 -5.69
C SER A 24 -1.95 17.13 -7.05
N SER A 25 -1.49 18.38 -7.07
CA SER A 25 -1.28 19.13 -8.31
C SER A 25 0.16 19.66 -8.35
N LEU A 26 0.84 19.43 -9.44
CA LEU A 26 2.23 19.85 -9.66
C LEU A 26 2.40 20.41 -11.06
N ASN A 27 2.94 21.63 -11.17
CA ASN A 27 3.24 22.30 -12.44
C ASN A 27 2.02 22.30 -13.40
N SER A 28 0.85 22.67 -12.90
CA SER A 28 -0.42 22.67 -13.62
C SER A 28 -1.19 23.98 -13.39
N GLN A 29 -2.06 24.34 -14.31
CA GLN A 29 -2.90 25.55 -14.20
C GLN A 29 -3.92 25.42 -13.04
N LEU A 30 -4.45 24.22 -12.79
CA LEU A 30 -5.32 23.94 -11.65
C LEU A 30 -4.46 23.64 -10.42
N THR A 31 -4.20 24.62 -9.59
CA THR A 31 -3.33 24.51 -8.41
C THR A 31 -4.08 24.17 -7.12
N SER A 32 -5.37 24.49 -7.04
CA SER A 32 -6.17 24.24 -5.84
C SER A 32 -6.57 22.78 -5.70
N VAL A 33 -5.85 22.03 -4.86
CA VAL A 33 -6.16 20.64 -4.57
C VAL A 33 -7.58 20.45 -4.01
N PRO A 34 -8.08 21.27 -3.04
CA PRO A 34 -9.47 21.15 -2.56
C PRO A 34 -10.52 21.36 -3.65
N ALA A 35 -10.29 22.31 -4.57
CA ALA A 35 -11.20 22.53 -5.69
C ALA A 35 -11.24 21.33 -6.65
N CYS A 36 -10.08 20.74 -6.96
CA CYS A 36 -10.00 19.52 -7.77
C CYS A 36 -10.72 18.36 -7.09
N GLN A 37 -10.50 18.16 -5.77
CA GLN A 37 -11.20 17.14 -4.99
C GLN A 37 -12.72 17.28 -5.08
N SER A 38 -13.24 18.49 -4.88
CA SER A 38 -14.67 18.79 -4.95
C SER A 38 -15.25 18.52 -6.34
N ILE A 39 -14.56 18.91 -7.41
CA ILE A 39 -15.01 18.70 -8.80
C ILE A 39 -15.02 17.19 -9.12
N ILE A 40 -13.99 16.45 -8.75
CA ILE A 40 -13.90 15.00 -8.96
C ILE A 40 -15.00 14.30 -8.18
N LYS A 41 -15.13 14.59 -6.87
CA LYS A 41 -16.18 14.00 -6.02
C LYS A 41 -17.57 14.26 -6.62
N LYS A 42 -17.85 15.50 -7.05
CA LYS A 42 -19.12 15.86 -7.67
C LYS A 42 -19.39 15.09 -8.96
N ALA A 43 -18.37 14.84 -9.78
CA ALA A 43 -18.52 14.08 -11.03
C ALA A 43 -18.87 12.60 -10.73
N VAL A 44 -18.17 11.98 -9.78
CA VAL A 44 -18.44 10.60 -9.35
C VAL A 44 -19.85 10.48 -8.76
N VAL A 45 -20.20 11.37 -7.81
CA VAL A 45 -21.54 11.41 -7.19
C VAL A 45 -22.63 11.51 -8.26
N LYS A 46 -22.50 12.47 -9.19
CA LYS A 46 -23.50 12.67 -10.24
C LYS A 46 -23.65 11.45 -11.14
N ARG A 47 -22.55 10.77 -11.47
CA ARG A 47 -22.57 9.53 -12.26
C ARG A 47 -23.27 8.41 -11.51
N LEU A 48 -22.90 8.15 -10.26
CA LEU A 48 -23.48 7.07 -9.44
C LEU A 48 -24.97 7.31 -9.17
N MET A 49 -25.36 8.54 -8.79
CA MET A 49 -26.76 8.89 -8.58
C MET A 49 -27.62 8.63 -9.84
N ASN A 50 -27.10 9.02 -11.01
CA ASN A 50 -27.80 8.79 -12.28
C ASN A 50 -27.94 7.29 -12.59
N LYS A 51 -26.87 6.52 -12.39
CA LYS A 51 -26.85 5.09 -12.74
C LYS A 51 -27.57 4.20 -11.73
N HIS A 52 -27.52 4.54 -10.46
CA HIS A 52 -28.24 3.81 -9.41
C HIS A 52 -29.67 4.33 -9.21
N HIS A 53 -30.12 5.33 -9.97
CA HIS A 53 -31.46 5.94 -9.84
C HIS A 53 -31.80 6.38 -8.41
N THR A 54 -30.82 6.97 -7.71
CA THR A 54 -30.94 7.43 -6.32
C THR A 54 -30.62 8.92 -6.19
N SER A 55 -31.21 9.57 -5.21
CA SER A 55 -30.87 10.95 -4.83
C SER A 55 -29.88 11.04 -3.68
N VAL A 56 -29.54 9.90 -3.05
CA VAL A 56 -28.66 9.83 -1.89
C VAL A 56 -27.69 8.66 -2.02
N LEU A 57 -26.41 8.90 -1.76
CA LEU A 57 -25.38 7.89 -1.62
C LEU A 57 -25.00 7.83 -0.15
N PRO A 58 -25.27 6.74 0.59
CA PRO A 58 -25.12 6.71 2.05
C PRO A 58 -23.65 6.68 2.50
N GLU A 59 -22.74 6.25 1.63
CA GLU A 59 -21.29 6.10 1.91
C GLU A 59 -21.00 5.31 3.21
N THR A 60 -21.77 4.27 3.49
CA THR A 60 -21.66 3.43 4.70
C THR A 60 -20.95 2.11 4.46
N GLY A 61 -20.69 1.77 3.21
CA GLY A 61 -20.04 0.54 2.78
C GLY A 61 -18.51 0.59 2.82
N ALA A 62 -17.88 -0.27 2.05
CA ALA A 62 -16.42 -0.32 1.94
C ALA A 62 -15.83 0.98 1.35
N GLU A 63 -14.64 1.35 1.83
CA GLU A 63 -13.94 2.52 1.31
C GLU A 63 -13.22 2.20 0.00
N TYR A 64 -13.53 2.97 -1.04
CA TYR A 64 -12.90 2.97 -2.37
C TYR A 64 -12.19 4.30 -2.60
N LYS A 65 -11.01 4.45 -2.06
CA LYS A 65 -10.28 5.72 -2.09
C LYS A 65 -9.86 6.08 -3.51
N ILE A 66 -10.39 7.19 -4.01
CA ILE A 66 -10.03 7.75 -5.31
C ILE A 66 -8.86 8.72 -5.12
N ARG A 67 -7.79 8.51 -5.89
CA ARG A 67 -6.65 9.42 -5.93
C ARG A 67 -6.54 10.08 -7.28
N PHE A 68 -6.18 11.37 -7.30
CA PHE A 68 -5.81 12.05 -8.52
C PHE A 68 -4.39 12.61 -8.45
N MET A 69 -3.74 12.62 -9.58
CA MET A 69 -2.48 13.34 -9.77
C MET A 69 -2.61 14.24 -10.98
N LEU A 70 -2.50 15.54 -10.73
CA LEU A 70 -2.50 16.55 -11.80
C LEU A 70 -1.07 17.00 -12.02
N ARG A 71 -0.51 16.67 -13.18
CA ARG A 71 0.87 17.02 -13.53
C ARG A 71 0.94 17.54 -14.96
N LYS A 72 1.53 18.72 -15.14
CA LYS A 72 1.66 19.37 -16.47
C LYS A 72 0.32 19.41 -17.23
N ASN A 73 -0.77 19.75 -16.52
CA ASN A 73 -2.14 19.82 -17.03
C ASN A 73 -2.76 18.46 -17.46
N VAL A 74 -2.11 17.34 -17.19
CA VAL A 74 -2.69 16.00 -17.35
C VAL A 74 -3.20 15.52 -16.00
N CYS A 75 -4.44 15.06 -15.93
CA CYS A 75 -5.07 14.51 -14.74
C CYS A 75 -5.16 12.98 -14.83
N GLU A 76 -4.48 12.31 -13.95
CA GLU A 76 -4.60 10.86 -13.76
C GLU A 76 -5.56 10.59 -12.61
N ILE A 77 -6.51 9.68 -12.83
CA ILE A 77 -7.46 9.21 -11.82
C ILE A 77 -7.13 7.76 -11.50
N MET A 78 -6.96 7.46 -10.22
CA MET A 78 -6.53 6.16 -9.73
C MET A 78 -7.46 5.69 -8.62
N LEU A 79 -7.70 4.38 -8.53
CA LEU A 79 -8.31 3.74 -7.38
C LEU A 79 -7.20 3.16 -6.49
N ASP A 80 -7.17 3.54 -5.21
CA ASP A 80 -6.15 3.06 -4.27
C ASP A 80 -6.45 1.64 -3.81
N THR A 81 -5.80 0.67 -4.41
CA THR A 81 -5.93 -0.76 -4.07
C THR A 81 -5.11 -1.16 -2.84
N THR A 82 -4.18 -0.33 -2.43
CA THR A 82 -3.22 -0.63 -1.36
C THR A 82 -3.77 -0.38 0.03
N GLY A 83 -4.44 0.77 0.24
CA GLY A 83 -4.86 1.26 1.54
C GLY A 83 -3.69 1.85 2.35
N GLU A 84 -3.31 1.24 3.45
CA GLU A 84 -2.13 1.67 4.21
C GLU A 84 -0.86 1.58 3.36
N GLY A 85 0.12 2.46 3.64
CA GLY A 85 1.38 2.51 2.88
C GLY A 85 2.10 1.16 2.88
N LEU A 86 2.75 0.80 1.76
CA LEU A 86 3.42 -0.49 1.58
C LEU A 86 4.57 -0.75 2.56
N HIS A 87 5.12 0.28 3.19
CA HIS A 87 6.09 0.13 4.27
C HIS A 87 5.49 -0.57 5.50
N LYS A 88 4.19 -0.46 5.75
CA LYS A 88 3.51 -1.17 6.84
C LYS A 88 3.31 -2.64 6.45
N ARG A 89 4.31 -3.48 6.70
CA ARG A 89 4.33 -4.90 6.35
C ARG A 89 3.47 -5.78 7.26
N GLY A 90 3.14 -5.29 8.46
CA GLY A 90 2.35 -6.03 9.46
C GLY A 90 3.19 -6.90 10.41
N TYR A 91 4.52 -6.90 10.33
CA TYR A 91 5.36 -7.62 11.28
C TYR A 91 5.78 -6.79 12.49
N ARG A 92 5.82 -5.46 12.36
CA ARG A 92 6.23 -4.57 13.44
C ARG A 92 5.15 -4.46 14.51
N ARG A 93 5.43 -4.90 15.72
CA ARG A 93 4.51 -4.84 16.88
C ARG A 93 4.69 -3.54 17.67
N ASN A 94 5.95 -3.13 17.86
CA ASN A 94 6.32 -1.91 18.56
C ASN A 94 7.24 -1.09 17.66
N ALA A 95 7.15 0.23 17.74
CA ALA A 95 8.02 1.13 16.99
C ALA A 95 8.94 1.86 17.98
N MET A 96 10.23 1.85 17.69
CA MET A 96 11.16 2.82 18.25
C MET A 96 10.93 4.18 17.61
N GLU A 97 11.49 5.23 18.21
CA GLU A 97 11.47 6.57 17.63
C GLU A 97 12.22 6.56 16.27
N ALA A 98 11.52 6.97 15.20
CA ALA A 98 12.03 7.14 13.85
C ALA A 98 12.78 5.94 13.19
N PRO A 99 12.22 4.72 13.15
CA PRO A 99 12.86 3.61 12.44
C PRO A 99 12.90 3.84 10.92
N ILE A 100 13.89 3.23 10.25
CA ILE A 100 13.91 3.20 8.78
C ILE A 100 12.60 2.57 8.24
N ARG A 101 12.06 3.13 7.15
CA ARG A 101 10.89 2.54 6.50
C ARG A 101 11.25 1.21 5.85
N GLU A 102 10.38 0.23 6.01
CA GLU A 102 10.57 -1.14 5.48
C GLU A 102 10.81 -1.15 3.97
N THR A 103 10.11 -0.31 3.20
CA THR A 103 10.32 -0.19 1.76
C THR A 103 11.71 0.35 1.41
N LEU A 104 12.28 1.24 2.21
CA LEU A 104 13.64 1.73 2.03
C LEU A 104 14.66 0.66 2.39
N ALA A 105 14.46 -0.05 3.50
CA ALA A 105 15.30 -1.17 3.92
C ALA A 105 15.32 -2.28 2.86
N ALA A 106 14.15 -2.63 2.29
CA ALA A 106 14.06 -3.57 1.17
C ALA A 106 14.85 -3.10 -0.05
N THR A 107 14.78 -1.80 -0.39
CA THR A 107 15.56 -1.23 -1.50
C THR A 107 17.08 -1.32 -1.23
N ILE A 108 17.51 -1.08 0.00
CA ILE A 108 18.92 -1.23 0.39
C ILE A 108 19.36 -2.69 0.25
N ALA A 109 18.55 -3.65 0.71
CA ALA A 109 18.83 -5.08 0.54
C ALA A 109 18.89 -5.48 -0.95
N ASP A 110 18.06 -4.87 -1.82
CA ASP A 110 18.13 -5.07 -3.27
C ASP A 110 19.41 -4.52 -3.88
N LEU A 111 19.80 -3.32 -3.52
CA LEU A 111 21.05 -2.70 -3.98
C LEU A 111 22.27 -3.47 -3.48
N GLY A 112 22.21 -4.00 -2.25
CA GLY A 112 23.22 -4.88 -1.65
C GLY A 112 23.25 -6.28 -2.27
N ARG A 113 22.33 -6.58 -3.20
CA ARG A 113 22.25 -7.88 -3.89
C ARG A 113 22.16 -9.08 -2.93
N VAL A 114 21.44 -8.91 -1.83
CA VAL A 114 21.21 -10.00 -0.86
C VAL A 114 20.62 -11.21 -1.55
N ARG A 115 21.20 -12.40 -1.27
CA ARG A 115 20.84 -13.71 -1.82
C ARG A 115 20.61 -14.70 -0.68
N ARG A 116 20.24 -15.93 -1.03
CA ARG A 116 19.92 -17.03 -0.10
C ARG A 116 21.11 -17.49 0.76
N ASP A 117 22.32 -17.21 0.33
CA ASP A 117 23.59 -17.59 0.95
C ASP A 117 24.37 -16.39 1.46
N SER A 118 23.72 -15.22 1.58
CA SER A 118 24.38 -14.01 2.04
C SER A 118 24.53 -14.01 3.55
N LEU A 119 25.68 -13.54 4.00
CA LEU A 119 25.92 -13.06 5.36
C LEU A 119 25.70 -11.54 5.37
N VAL A 120 24.83 -11.04 6.24
CA VAL A 120 24.51 -9.62 6.38
C VAL A 120 24.82 -9.17 7.79
N GLU A 121 25.61 -8.13 7.93
CA GLU A 121 25.90 -7.49 9.22
C GLU A 121 25.40 -6.05 9.20
N ASP A 122 24.70 -5.66 10.28
CA ASP A 122 24.24 -4.28 10.50
C ASP A 122 24.76 -3.79 11.85
N PRO A 123 25.82 -2.98 11.87
CA PRO A 123 26.42 -2.50 13.12
C PRO A 123 25.59 -1.43 13.85
N PHE A 124 24.46 -0.98 13.28
CA PHE A 124 23.56 0.03 13.82
C PHE A 124 22.10 -0.38 13.58
N CYS A 125 21.74 -1.62 13.94
CA CYS A 125 20.54 -2.28 13.48
C CYS A 125 19.22 -1.68 14.01
N GLY A 126 19.27 -0.92 15.10
CA GLY A 126 18.05 -0.44 15.75
C GLY A 126 17.09 -1.61 16.02
N SER A 127 15.86 -1.50 15.55
CA SER A 127 14.84 -2.57 15.64
C SER A 127 14.99 -3.66 14.58
N GLY A 128 16.14 -3.81 13.93
CA GLY A 128 16.43 -4.86 12.97
C GLY A 128 15.75 -4.76 11.60
N THR A 129 15.17 -3.62 11.24
CA THR A 129 14.36 -3.49 10.03
C THR A 129 15.11 -3.89 8.76
N LEU A 130 16.38 -3.47 8.61
CA LEU A 130 17.20 -3.81 7.44
C LEU A 130 17.45 -5.33 7.37
N LEU A 131 17.78 -5.95 8.49
CA LEU A 131 18.03 -7.39 8.58
C LEU A 131 16.76 -8.22 8.29
N ILE A 132 15.60 -7.77 8.80
CA ILE A 132 14.32 -8.42 8.54
C ILE A 132 13.96 -8.36 7.04
N GLU A 133 14.11 -7.21 6.39
CA GLU A 133 13.83 -7.08 4.95
C GLU A 133 14.86 -7.87 4.10
N ALA A 134 16.13 -7.92 4.52
CA ALA A 134 17.15 -8.75 3.91
C ALA A 134 16.81 -10.25 4.01
N ALA A 135 16.39 -10.72 5.19
CA ALA A 135 15.96 -12.08 5.42
C ALA A 135 14.72 -12.44 4.57
N GLN A 136 13.70 -11.57 4.55
CA GLN A 136 12.52 -11.79 3.71
C GLN A 136 12.89 -11.95 2.23
N LYS A 137 13.82 -11.12 1.73
CA LYS A 137 14.33 -11.24 0.36
C LYS A 137 15.06 -12.56 0.13
N ALA A 138 16.00 -12.92 1.00
CA ALA A 138 16.77 -14.16 0.89
C ALA A 138 15.89 -15.39 0.89
N MET A 139 14.86 -15.42 1.74
CA MET A 139 13.90 -16.49 1.92
C MET A 139 12.72 -16.44 0.93
N ASN A 140 12.68 -15.49 0.01
CA ASN A 140 11.56 -15.26 -0.90
C ASN A 140 10.20 -15.11 -0.18
N ILE A 141 10.17 -14.46 0.96
CA ILE A 141 8.95 -14.21 1.72
C ILE A 141 8.27 -12.96 1.16
N ALA A 142 7.05 -13.10 0.67
CA ALA A 142 6.29 -11.97 0.12
C ALA A 142 5.95 -10.94 1.22
N PRO A 143 6.34 -9.66 1.06
CA PRO A 143 6.19 -8.65 2.11
C PRO A 143 4.73 -8.28 2.41
N GLY A 144 3.79 -8.72 1.56
CA GLY A 144 2.34 -8.52 1.72
C GLY A 144 1.61 -9.57 2.56
N LEU A 145 2.27 -10.67 2.97
CA LEU A 145 1.61 -11.82 3.62
C LEU A 145 0.87 -11.47 4.93
N LYS A 146 1.45 -10.60 5.75
CA LYS A 146 0.91 -10.25 7.09
C LYS A 146 0.09 -8.97 7.10
N ARG A 147 -0.17 -8.34 5.94
CA ARG A 147 -0.95 -7.12 5.86
C ARG A 147 -2.28 -7.33 5.14
N ARG A 148 -3.18 -6.36 5.30
CA ARG A 148 -4.41 -6.23 4.51
C ARG A 148 -4.24 -5.19 3.42
N PHE A 149 -4.95 -5.37 2.31
CA PHE A 149 -5.04 -4.42 1.20
C PHE A 149 -6.47 -3.86 1.10
N ALA A 150 -6.60 -2.60 0.68
CA ALA A 150 -7.92 -1.99 0.50
C ALA A 150 -8.78 -2.80 -0.49
N ALA A 151 -8.16 -3.28 -1.57
CA ALA A 151 -8.83 -4.05 -2.60
C ALA A 151 -9.38 -5.43 -2.14
N GLU A 152 -9.01 -5.92 -0.96
CA GLU A 152 -9.63 -7.11 -0.36
C GLU A 152 -11.13 -6.90 -0.07
N ARG A 153 -11.58 -5.65 0.04
CA ARG A 153 -12.97 -5.27 0.29
C ARG A 153 -13.72 -4.80 -0.95
N TYR A 154 -13.05 -4.78 -2.12
CA TYR A 154 -13.67 -4.33 -3.36
C TYR A 154 -14.58 -5.39 -3.94
N SER A 155 -15.83 -5.04 -4.22
CA SER A 155 -16.88 -5.97 -4.68
C SER A 155 -16.53 -6.67 -6.00
N PHE A 156 -15.74 -6.02 -6.86
CA PHE A 156 -15.31 -6.58 -8.14
C PHE A 156 -14.07 -7.49 -8.05
N VAL A 157 -13.48 -7.63 -6.85
CA VAL A 157 -12.31 -8.52 -6.61
C VAL A 157 -12.78 -9.76 -5.85
N PRO A 158 -12.74 -10.96 -6.44
CA PRO A 158 -13.15 -12.18 -5.75
C PRO A 158 -12.31 -12.44 -4.48
N ALA A 159 -12.96 -12.74 -3.37
CA ALA A 159 -12.25 -13.03 -2.11
C ALA A 159 -11.35 -14.26 -2.20
N SER A 160 -11.73 -15.26 -3.01
CA SER A 160 -10.92 -16.46 -3.28
C SER A 160 -9.55 -16.14 -3.86
N LEU A 161 -9.46 -15.11 -4.73
CA LEU A 161 -8.21 -14.68 -5.35
C LEU A 161 -7.16 -14.30 -4.31
N TRP A 162 -7.54 -13.61 -3.25
CA TRP A 162 -6.62 -13.24 -2.16
C TRP A 162 -6.11 -14.44 -1.39
N ALA A 163 -7.01 -15.42 -1.10
CA ALA A 163 -6.63 -16.65 -0.42
C ALA A 163 -5.64 -17.47 -1.28
N GLU A 164 -5.92 -17.63 -2.57
CA GLU A 164 -5.05 -18.32 -3.52
C GLU A 164 -3.66 -17.66 -3.62
N GLN A 165 -3.62 -16.33 -3.78
CA GLN A 165 -2.36 -15.62 -3.90
C GLN A 165 -1.54 -15.67 -2.60
N ARG A 166 -2.18 -15.65 -1.41
CA ARG A 166 -1.47 -15.84 -0.14
C ARG A 166 -0.92 -17.26 0.00
N GLN A 167 -1.68 -18.27 -0.37
CA GLN A 167 -1.21 -19.68 -0.36
C GLN A 167 -0.05 -19.87 -1.32
N LYS A 168 -0.14 -19.33 -2.54
CA LYS A 168 0.96 -19.37 -3.51
C LYS A 168 2.21 -18.71 -2.96
N ALA A 169 2.10 -17.50 -2.42
CA ALA A 169 3.22 -16.76 -1.84
C ALA A 169 3.86 -17.51 -0.66
N LEU A 170 3.06 -18.19 0.17
CA LEU A 170 3.58 -19.05 1.25
C LEU A 170 4.32 -20.27 0.69
N ALA A 171 3.77 -20.93 -0.33
CA ALA A 171 4.39 -22.09 -0.96
C ALA A 171 5.72 -21.75 -1.68
N GLU A 172 5.86 -20.52 -2.18
CA GLU A 172 7.07 -20.03 -2.82
C GLU A 172 8.15 -19.57 -1.83
N SER A 173 7.81 -19.43 -0.55
CA SER A 173 8.77 -19.08 0.51
C SER A 173 9.77 -20.21 0.73
N LYS A 174 11.03 -19.86 0.97
CA LYS A 174 12.16 -20.78 1.13
C LYS A 174 12.81 -20.53 2.48
N LEU A 175 12.34 -21.22 3.50
CA LEU A 175 12.85 -21.03 4.87
C LEU A 175 14.18 -21.76 5.12
N ASP A 176 14.46 -22.80 4.35
CA ASP A 176 15.73 -23.55 4.41
C ASP A 176 16.74 -22.96 3.42
N VAL A 177 17.44 -21.93 3.86
CA VAL A 177 18.47 -21.20 3.10
C VAL A 177 19.68 -20.94 3.99
N GLY A 178 20.85 -20.78 3.37
CA GLY A 178 22.10 -20.46 4.07
C GLY A 178 22.26 -18.98 4.44
N PHE A 179 21.16 -18.23 4.54
CA PHE A 179 21.19 -16.81 4.90
C PHE A 179 21.47 -16.65 6.41
N GLU A 180 22.42 -15.81 6.73
CA GLU A 180 22.73 -15.42 8.10
C GLU A 180 22.69 -13.88 8.24
N ALA A 181 22.22 -13.41 9.40
CA ALA A 181 22.15 -11.99 9.69
C ALA A 181 22.53 -11.69 11.13
N PHE A 182 23.40 -10.70 11.33
CA PHE A 182 23.84 -10.24 12.64
C PHE A 182 23.60 -8.75 12.78
N GLY A 183 22.93 -8.34 13.87
CA GLY A 183 22.63 -6.95 14.18
C GLY A 183 23.29 -6.52 15.48
N TYR A 184 23.84 -5.33 15.48
CA TYR A 184 24.45 -4.72 16.65
C TYR A 184 23.86 -3.34 16.86
N ASP A 185 23.67 -2.94 18.10
CA ASP A 185 23.28 -1.58 18.47
C ASP A 185 23.83 -1.23 19.85
N ILE A 186 24.11 0.04 20.10
CA ILE A 186 24.54 0.53 21.39
C ILE A 186 23.41 0.51 22.42
N ASP A 187 22.15 0.60 21.95
CA ASP A 187 20.97 0.57 22.79
C ASP A 187 20.48 -0.88 23.00
N PRO A 188 20.62 -1.43 24.23
CA PRO A 188 20.16 -2.77 24.52
C PRO A 188 18.64 -2.95 24.34
N ALA A 189 17.83 -1.88 24.45
CA ALA A 189 16.40 -1.92 24.19
C ALA A 189 16.12 -2.12 22.70
N ALA A 190 16.93 -1.54 21.82
CA ALA A 190 16.87 -1.75 20.38
C ALA A 190 17.15 -3.21 20.02
N VAL A 191 18.23 -3.78 20.57
CA VAL A 191 18.59 -5.20 20.37
C VAL A 191 17.50 -6.14 20.89
N ALA A 192 16.93 -5.87 22.06
CA ALA A 192 15.82 -6.67 22.60
C ALA A 192 14.56 -6.61 21.74
N LEU A 193 14.33 -5.52 21.01
CA LEU A 193 13.20 -5.37 20.10
C LEU A 193 13.44 -6.04 18.76
N ALA A 194 14.70 -6.19 18.34
CA ALA A 194 15.09 -6.84 17.09
C ALA A 194 15.01 -8.37 17.16
N ASN A 195 15.14 -8.95 18.36
CA ASN A 195 15.02 -10.39 18.66
C ASN A 195 13.56 -10.77 18.93
#